data_b6821522a9591526ed1e77486ad67755
#
_entry.id   b6821522a9591526ed1e77486ad67755
#
_cell.length_a   1.000
_cell.length_b   1.000
_cell.length_c   1.000
_cell.angle_alpha   90.00
_cell.angle_beta   90.00
_cell.angle_gamma   90.00
#
_symmetry.space_group_name_H-M   'P 1'
#
loop_
_entity.id
_entity.type
_entity.pdbx_description
1 polymer ?
#
loop_
_entity_poly.entity_id
_entity_poly.type
_entity_poly.pdbx_seq_one_letter_code
_entity_poly.pdbx_strand_id
1 'polypeptide(L)'
;NMLDLGKEKQSEGVVYISSMEAFGAPDPEKPYVKEDDLGYIDIHNPRSCYPEGKRLCECMCSSYASEYKLPVRIARLSQTFGAGISYEENRVFAQFAKAAMNKTDIVLHTAGKSVGNYCYTRDAVMGILLLLVKGNDGEAYTVAHPEAHITIGDMAKMVAEKLANNEIKVVFDIPESAMTFGYAPDV
;
A
#
# COMPACT_ATOMS: atom_id res chain seq x y z
N ASN A 1 -24.19 3.45 6.49
CA ASN A 1 -22.71 3.35 6.35
C ASN A 1 -22.05 4.69 6.73
N MET A 2 -20.72 4.85 6.61
CA MET A 2 -20.02 6.08 7.00
C MET A 2 -20.34 7.27 6.07
N LEU A 3 -20.64 7.01 4.80
CA LEU A 3 -21.06 8.07 3.87
C LEU A 3 -22.46 8.58 4.20
N ASP A 4 -23.40 7.69 4.57
CA ASP A 4 -24.72 8.10 5.06
C ASP A 4 -24.60 8.96 6.32
N LEU A 5 -23.76 8.55 7.27
CA LEU A 5 -23.50 9.32 8.48
C LEU A 5 -22.91 10.70 8.15
N GLY A 6 -21.94 10.75 7.23
CA GLY A 6 -21.35 12.01 6.77
C GLY A 6 -22.39 12.95 6.17
N LYS A 7 -23.31 12.40 5.34
CA LYS A 7 -24.42 13.13 4.76
C LYS A 7 -25.41 13.62 5.84
N GLU A 8 -25.85 12.75 6.74
CA GLU A 8 -26.79 13.09 7.81
C GLU A 8 -26.23 14.14 8.76
N LYS A 9 -24.93 14.07 9.08
CA LYS A 9 -24.24 15.02 9.96
C LYS A 9 -23.79 16.29 9.26
N GLN A 10 -24.00 16.41 7.95
CA GLN A 10 -23.51 17.54 7.15
C GLN A 10 -22.02 17.78 7.38
N SER A 11 -21.23 16.69 7.32
CA SER A 11 -19.80 16.73 7.58
C SER A 11 -19.10 17.68 6.61
N GLU A 12 -18.19 18.52 7.13
CA GLU A 12 -17.41 19.50 6.34
C GLU A 12 -16.26 18.82 5.56
N GLY A 13 -15.96 17.56 5.84
CA GLY A 13 -14.95 16.78 5.14
C GLY A 13 -14.93 15.32 5.58
N VAL A 14 -14.72 14.45 4.61
CA VAL A 14 -14.55 13.01 4.80
C VAL A 14 -13.35 12.57 3.97
N VAL A 15 -12.50 11.71 4.52
CA VAL A 15 -11.45 11.05 3.73
C VAL A 15 -11.67 9.55 3.80
N TYR A 16 -11.86 8.93 2.66
CA TYR A 16 -11.87 7.48 2.53
C TYR A 16 -10.45 6.97 2.35
N ILE A 17 -10.02 6.07 3.22
CA ILE A 17 -8.70 5.43 3.12
C ILE A 17 -8.80 4.25 2.16
N SER A 18 -8.34 4.47 0.94
CA SER A 18 -8.20 3.45 -0.09
C SER A 18 -6.78 2.85 -0.07
N SER A 19 -6.39 2.20 -1.14
CA SER A 19 -5.12 1.49 -1.28
C SER A 19 -4.57 1.64 -2.69
N MET A 20 -3.26 1.59 -2.83
CA MET A 20 -2.59 1.44 -4.12
C MET A 20 -3.04 0.19 -4.88
N GLU A 21 -3.53 -0.85 -4.19
CA GLU A 21 -4.06 -2.05 -4.85
C GLU A 21 -5.30 -1.77 -5.72
N ALA A 22 -5.98 -0.63 -5.51
CA ALA A 22 -7.06 -0.18 -6.39
C ALA A 22 -6.58 0.08 -7.83
N PHE A 23 -5.30 0.34 -8.07
CA PHE A 23 -4.75 0.46 -9.42
C PHE A 23 -4.84 -0.85 -10.23
N GLY A 24 -4.82 -2.01 -9.57
CA GLY A 24 -4.75 -3.31 -10.24
C GLY A 24 -3.40 -3.54 -10.91
N ALA A 25 -3.39 -4.22 -12.06
CA ALA A 25 -2.18 -4.44 -12.85
C ALA A 25 -1.89 -3.18 -13.70
N PRO A 26 -0.91 -2.35 -13.34
CA PRO A 26 -0.59 -1.15 -14.10
C PRO A 26 0.00 -1.52 -15.47
N ASP A 27 -0.02 -0.56 -16.38
CA ASP A 27 0.64 -0.68 -17.67
C ASP A 27 2.17 -0.77 -17.48
N PRO A 28 2.82 -1.88 -17.83
CA PRO A 28 4.25 -2.07 -17.60
C PRO A 28 5.15 -1.10 -18.40
N GLU A 29 4.60 -0.44 -19.42
CA GLU A 29 5.34 0.57 -20.20
C GLU A 29 5.37 1.94 -19.53
N LYS A 30 4.54 2.15 -18.49
CA LYS A 30 4.49 3.42 -17.77
C LYS A 30 5.42 3.39 -16.56
N PRO A 31 6.36 4.34 -16.44
CA PRO A 31 7.27 4.42 -15.29
C PRO A 31 6.57 4.81 -13.99
N TYR A 32 5.40 5.45 -14.08
CA TYR A 32 4.59 5.88 -12.94
C TYR A 32 3.11 5.72 -13.27
N VAL A 33 2.32 5.44 -12.25
CA VAL A 33 0.86 5.32 -12.31
C VAL A 33 0.24 6.64 -11.89
N LYS A 34 -0.67 7.18 -12.70
CA LYS A 34 -1.53 8.32 -12.34
C LYS A 34 -2.85 7.83 -11.79
N GLU A 35 -3.59 8.72 -11.12
CA GLU A 35 -4.85 8.38 -10.47
C GLU A 35 -5.89 7.75 -11.41
N ASP A 36 -5.86 8.10 -12.70
CA ASP A 36 -6.77 7.57 -13.73
C ASP A 36 -6.26 6.29 -14.42
N ASP A 37 -5.04 5.85 -14.13
CA ASP A 37 -4.43 4.68 -14.75
C ASP A 37 -4.87 3.38 -14.06
N LEU A 38 -6.17 3.11 -14.04
CA LEU A 38 -6.70 1.86 -13.48
C LEU A 38 -6.47 0.70 -14.44
N GLY A 39 -5.73 -0.30 -13.96
CA GLY A 39 -5.42 -1.51 -14.71
C GLY A 39 -6.40 -2.65 -14.45
N TYR A 40 -6.11 -3.79 -15.03
CA TYR A 40 -6.90 -5.01 -14.92
C TYR A 40 -6.81 -5.62 -13.52
N ILE A 41 -7.93 -6.16 -13.04
CA ILE A 41 -7.99 -7.04 -11.87
C ILE A 41 -8.73 -8.31 -12.30
N ASP A 42 -8.14 -9.49 -12.06
CA ASP A 42 -8.79 -10.76 -12.28
C ASP A 42 -9.80 -11.03 -11.15
N ILE A 43 -11.08 -10.78 -11.41
CA ILE A 43 -12.16 -10.95 -10.44
C ILE A 43 -12.37 -12.41 -10.00
N HIS A 44 -11.83 -13.39 -10.73
CA HIS A 44 -11.90 -14.81 -10.37
C HIS A 44 -10.78 -15.23 -9.41
N ASN A 45 -9.78 -14.41 -9.22
CA ASN A 45 -8.75 -14.63 -8.20
C ASN A 45 -9.32 -14.26 -6.81
N PRO A 46 -9.34 -15.16 -5.82
CA PRO A 46 -9.85 -14.86 -4.48
C PRO A 46 -9.16 -13.68 -3.78
N ARG A 47 -7.92 -13.37 -4.13
CA ARG A 47 -7.18 -12.21 -3.60
C ARG A 47 -7.72 -10.87 -4.11
N SER A 48 -8.44 -10.87 -5.23
CA SER A 48 -9.00 -9.64 -5.82
C SER A 48 -10.16 -9.05 -5.02
N CYS A 49 -10.69 -9.76 -4.02
CA CYS A 49 -11.76 -9.23 -3.16
C CYS A 49 -11.37 -7.92 -2.46
N TYR A 50 -10.08 -7.75 -2.10
CA TYR A 50 -9.61 -6.53 -1.46
C TYR A 50 -9.51 -5.34 -2.43
N PRO A 51 -8.76 -5.41 -3.56
CA PRO A 51 -8.69 -4.29 -4.51
C PRO A 51 -10.05 -3.97 -5.14
N GLU A 52 -10.88 -4.94 -5.49
CA GLU A 52 -12.22 -4.70 -6.00
C GLU A 52 -13.14 -4.05 -4.94
N GLY A 53 -13.05 -4.49 -3.70
CA GLY A 53 -13.75 -3.84 -2.58
C GLY A 53 -13.34 -2.38 -2.41
N LYS A 54 -12.05 -2.06 -2.57
CA LYS A 54 -11.55 -0.67 -2.55
C LYS A 54 -12.11 0.14 -3.72
N ARG A 55 -12.10 -0.38 -4.94
CA ARG A 55 -12.71 0.28 -6.12
C ARG A 55 -14.19 0.55 -5.94
N LEU A 56 -14.95 -0.42 -5.42
CA LEU A 56 -16.36 -0.24 -5.13
C LEU A 56 -16.59 0.92 -4.16
N CYS A 57 -15.82 0.97 -3.07
CA CYS A 57 -15.94 2.05 -2.09
C CYS A 57 -15.53 3.42 -2.67
N GLU A 58 -14.50 3.48 -3.54
CA GLU A 58 -14.15 4.71 -4.25
C GLU A 58 -15.29 5.19 -5.15
N CYS A 59 -15.90 4.27 -5.91
CA CYS A 59 -17.08 4.57 -6.72
C CYS A 59 -18.24 5.11 -5.88
N MET A 60 -18.49 4.53 -4.70
CA MET A 60 -19.50 5.05 -3.76
C MET A 60 -19.15 6.46 -3.27
N CYS A 61 -17.87 6.73 -2.94
CA CYS A 61 -17.44 8.07 -2.54
C CYS A 61 -17.71 9.11 -3.64
N SER A 62 -17.33 8.79 -4.88
CA SER A 62 -17.58 9.67 -6.04
C SER A 62 -19.07 9.89 -6.28
N SER A 63 -19.89 8.84 -6.11
CA SER A 63 -21.36 8.95 -6.23
C SER A 63 -21.94 9.88 -5.17
N TYR A 64 -21.51 9.74 -3.90
CA TYR A 64 -21.99 10.61 -2.81
C TYR A 64 -21.53 12.07 -2.99
N ALA A 65 -20.32 12.28 -3.48
CA ALA A 65 -19.85 13.63 -3.83
C ALA A 65 -20.71 14.25 -4.94
N SER A 66 -21.01 13.49 -5.98
CA SER A 66 -21.81 13.96 -7.11
C SER A 66 -23.28 14.23 -6.74
N GLU A 67 -23.95 13.26 -6.11
CA GLU A 67 -25.38 13.32 -5.84
C GLU A 67 -25.73 14.18 -4.64
N TYR A 68 -25.00 14.03 -3.54
CA TYR A 68 -25.33 14.66 -2.26
C TYR A 68 -24.42 15.84 -1.91
N LYS A 69 -23.43 16.14 -2.75
CA LYS A 69 -22.41 17.16 -2.48
C LYS A 69 -21.68 16.91 -1.17
N LEU A 70 -21.53 15.63 -0.79
CA LEU A 70 -20.74 15.26 0.36
C LEU A 70 -19.26 15.54 0.06
N PRO A 71 -18.54 16.35 0.87
CA PRO A 71 -17.15 16.69 0.65
C PRO A 71 -16.26 15.49 1.04
N VAL A 72 -16.20 14.47 0.18
CA VAL A 72 -15.39 13.26 0.40
C VAL A 72 -14.22 13.22 -0.57
N ARG A 73 -13.03 12.88 -0.05
CA ARG A 73 -11.78 12.67 -0.78
C ARG A 73 -11.32 11.24 -0.60
N ILE A 74 -10.56 10.73 -1.55
CA ILE A 74 -10.11 9.35 -1.56
C ILE A 74 -8.58 9.35 -1.46
N ALA A 75 -8.03 8.69 -0.45
CA ALA A 75 -6.58 8.54 -0.25
C ALA A 75 -6.15 7.11 -0.59
N ARG A 76 -5.50 6.89 -1.73
CA ARG A 76 -4.86 5.61 -2.09
C ARG A 76 -3.50 5.54 -1.43
N LEU A 77 -3.40 4.85 -0.30
CA LEU A 77 -2.13 4.72 0.41
C LEU A 77 -1.26 3.65 -0.25
N SER A 78 0.02 3.94 -0.43
CA SER A 78 1.05 2.94 -0.68
C SER A 78 1.30 2.11 0.60
N GLN A 79 2.23 1.16 0.56
CA GLN A 79 2.54 0.35 1.74
C GLN A 79 3.06 1.26 2.87
N THR A 80 2.24 1.43 3.90
CA THR A 80 2.52 2.36 4.99
C THR A 80 3.00 1.61 6.21
N PHE A 81 4.17 1.99 6.72
CA PHE A 81 4.67 1.49 7.99
C PHE A 81 5.57 2.51 8.70
N GLY A 82 5.82 2.28 9.99
CA GLY A 82 6.67 3.13 10.80
C GLY A 82 6.54 2.80 12.28
N ALA A 83 6.96 3.73 13.12
CA ALA A 83 6.85 3.57 14.57
C ALA A 83 5.38 3.35 14.99
N GLY A 84 5.17 2.48 15.98
CA GLY A 84 3.83 2.17 16.51
C GLY A 84 3.14 0.97 15.86
N ILE A 85 3.77 0.28 14.90
CA ILE A 85 3.24 -0.99 14.40
C ILE A 85 3.29 -2.06 15.49
N SER A 86 2.28 -2.94 15.52
CA SER A 86 2.25 -4.05 16.46
C SER A 86 3.41 -5.02 16.23
N TYR A 87 3.94 -5.60 17.30
CA TYR A 87 4.91 -6.71 17.20
C TYR A 87 4.30 -7.94 16.50
N GLU A 88 2.98 -8.10 16.54
CA GLU A 88 2.25 -9.18 15.84
C GLU A 88 2.09 -8.94 14.34
N GLU A 89 2.50 -7.77 13.82
CA GLU A 89 2.48 -7.49 12.38
C GLU A 89 3.39 -8.48 11.62
N ASN A 90 2.83 -9.13 10.59
CA ASN A 90 3.52 -10.20 9.85
C ASN A 90 3.86 -9.81 8.40
N ARG A 91 3.59 -8.59 7.97
CA ARG A 91 4.04 -8.14 6.64
C ARG A 91 5.58 -8.12 6.58
N VAL A 92 6.10 -8.22 5.36
CA VAL A 92 7.53 -8.42 5.11
C VAL A 92 8.45 -7.41 5.82
N PHE A 93 8.10 -6.13 5.81
CA PHE A 93 8.88 -5.09 6.48
C PHE A 93 8.95 -5.28 8.01
N ALA A 94 7.85 -5.75 8.62
CA ALA A 94 7.82 -6.03 10.05
C ALA A 94 8.64 -7.28 10.39
N GLN A 95 8.61 -8.30 9.53
CA GLN A 95 9.46 -9.48 9.70
C GLN A 95 10.95 -9.11 9.65
N PHE A 96 11.37 -8.25 8.71
CA PHE A 96 12.76 -7.80 8.62
C PHE A 96 13.17 -6.96 9.83
N ALA A 97 12.30 -6.06 10.30
CA ALA A 97 12.56 -5.30 11.52
C ALA A 97 12.73 -6.22 12.74
N LYS A 98 11.86 -7.25 12.88
CA LYS A 98 11.98 -8.25 13.96
C LYS A 98 13.30 -9.05 13.85
N ALA A 99 13.70 -9.45 12.65
CA ALA A 99 14.94 -10.16 12.43
C ALA A 99 16.16 -9.31 12.90
N ALA A 100 16.17 -8.02 12.56
CA ALA A 100 17.21 -7.10 13.03
C ALA A 100 17.22 -6.95 14.57
N MET A 101 16.03 -6.78 15.18
CA MET A 101 15.89 -6.65 16.64
C MET A 101 16.32 -7.91 17.39
N ASN A 102 15.99 -9.08 16.84
CA ASN A 102 16.28 -10.38 17.47
C ASN A 102 17.67 -10.93 17.07
N LYS A 103 18.43 -10.22 16.24
CA LYS A 103 19.73 -10.65 15.70
C LYS A 103 19.66 -12.03 15.02
N THR A 104 18.58 -12.25 14.24
CA THR A 104 18.40 -13.46 13.44
C THR A 104 18.55 -13.14 11.96
N ASP A 105 19.00 -14.10 11.17
CA ASP A 105 19.13 -13.93 9.73
C ASP A 105 17.76 -13.70 9.07
N ILE A 106 17.74 -12.90 8.00
CA ILE A 106 16.55 -12.71 7.17
C ILE A 106 16.52 -13.82 6.13
N VAL A 107 15.49 -14.68 6.18
CA VAL A 107 15.30 -15.75 5.21
C VAL A 107 14.27 -15.34 4.17
N LEU A 108 14.68 -15.35 2.90
CA LEU A 108 13.82 -15.09 1.75
C LEU A 108 13.47 -16.42 1.05
N HIS A 109 12.20 -16.74 0.97
CA HIS A 109 11.69 -17.92 0.26
C HIS A 109 11.35 -17.66 -1.21
N THR A 110 11.73 -16.49 -1.72
CA THR A 110 11.61 -16.08 -3.13
C THR A 110 12.89 -15.37 -3.56
N ALA A 111 13.04 -15.09 -4.85
CA ALA A 111 14.19 -14.33 -5.37
C ALA A 111 14.24 -12.86 -4.88
N GLY A 112 13.21 -12.39 -4.14
CA GLY A 112 13.16 -11.03 -3.62
C GLY A 112 13.04 -9.93 -4.68
N LYS A 113 12.57 -10.28 -5.88
CA LYS A 113 12.48 -9.34 -7.02
C LYS A 113 11.23 -8.46 -7.00
N SER A 114 10.20 -8.86 -6.24
CA SER A 114 8.98 -8.04 -6.11
C SER A 114 9.34 -6.67 -5.56
N VAL A 115 8.75 -5.66 -6.14
CA VAL A 115 8.98 -4.26 -5.82
C VAL A 115 7.78 -3.71 -5.07
N GLY A 116 8.01 -2.81 -4.13
CA GLY A 116 6.95 -2.09 -3.44
C GLY A 116 7.32 -0.63 -3.25
N ASN A 117 6.30 0.23 -3.18
CA ASN A 117 6.45 1.60 -2.74
C ASN A 117 6.05 1.72 -1.27
N TYR A 118 6.89 2.33 -0.47
CA TYR A 118 6.70 2.44 0.97
C TYR A 118 6.58 3.90 1.40
N CYS A 119 5.59 4.18 2.25
CA CYS A 119 5.37 5.49 2.82
C CYS A 119 5.52 5.43 4.35
N TYR A 120 6.28 6.35 4.92
CA TYR A 120 6.40 6.43 6.38
C TYR A 120 5.06 6.86 7.00
N THR A 121 4.66 6.23 8.09
CA THR A 121 3.34 6.45 8.73
C THR A 121 3.04 7.93 8.99
N ARG A 122 4.04 8.72 9.43
CA ARG A 122 3.87 10.15 9.66
C ARG A 122 3.50 10.90 8.38
N ASP A 123 4.16 10.57 7.27
CA ASP A 123 3.93 11.24 6.00
C ASP A 123 2.57 10.84 5.41
N ALA A 124 2.18 9.57 5.59
CA ALA A 124 0.84 9.11 5.22
C ALA A 124 -0.26 9.87 6.02
N VAL A 125 -0.09 10.02 7.33
CA VAL A 125 -1.03 10.79 8.18
C VAL A 125 -1.08 12.26 7.74
N MET A 126 0.08 12.87 7.47
CA MET A 126 0.12 14.25 6.96
C MET A 126 -0.58 14.38 5.60
N GLY A 127 -0.39 13.41 4.70
CA GLY A 127 -1.10 13.36 3.42
C GLY A 127 -2.63 13.29 3.62
N ILE A 128 -3.11 12.41 4.49
CA ILE A 128 -4.55 12.28 4.80
C ILE A 128 -5.12 13.60 5.35
N LEU A 129 -4.43 14.24 6.29
CA LEU A 129 -4.87 15.52 6.85
C LEU A 129 -4.85 16.64 5.81
N LEU A 130 -3.87 16.64 4.92
CA LEU A 130 -3.80 17.59 3.81
C LEU A 130 -4.97 17.40 2.85
N LEU A 131 -5.31 16.16 2.51
CA LEU A 131 -6.48 15.84 1.68
C LEU A 131 -7.78 16.29 2.34
N LEU A 132 -7.92 16.07 3.66
CA LEU A 132 -9.09 16.50 4.40
C LEU A 132 -9.32 18.01 4.29
N VAL A 133 -8.25 18.80 4.24
CA VAL A 133 -8.34 20.28 4.27
C VAL A 133 -8.31 20.90 2.86
N LYS A 134 -7.57 20.30 1.92
CA LYS A 134 -7.26 20.90 0.62
C LYS A 134 -7.64 20.06 -0.60
N GLY A 135 -8.01 18.78 -0.42
CA GLY A 135 -8.39 17.91 -1.53
C GLY A 135 -9.70 18.35 -2.18
N ASN A 136 -9.84 18.10 -3.46
CA ASN A 136 -11.10 18.31 -4.18
C ASN A 136 -12.09 17.18 -3.89
N ASP A 137 -13.36 17.53 -3.85
CA ASP A 137 -14.44 16.59 -3.53
C ASP A 137 -14.62 15.55 -4.65
N GLY A 138 -14.73 14.29 -4.28
CA GLY A 138 -14.93 13.18 -5.20
C GLY A 138 -13.66 12.68 -5.88
N GLU A 139 -12.50 13.30 -5.66
CA GLU A 139 -11.25 12.92 -6.31
C GLU A 139 -10.43 11.94 -5.48
N ALA A 140 -9.67 11.10 -6.20
CA ALA A 140 -8.69 10.19 -5.62
C ALA A 140 -7.28 10.78 -5.72
N TYR A 141 -6.46 10.47 -4.72
CA TYR A 141 -5.09 10.93 -4.60
C TYR A 141 -4.19 9.80 -4.14
N THR A 142 -3.03 9.67 -4.76
CA THR A 142 -2.00 8.72 -4.34
C THR A 142 -1.17 9.30 -3.21
N VAL A 143 -1.11 8.60 -2.10
CA VAL A 143 -0.27 8.97 -0.95
C VAL A 143 0.90 7.98 -0.89
N ALA A 144 2.01 8.38 -1.46
CA ALA A 144 3.20 7.57 -1.64
C ALA A 144 4.47 8.42 -1.49
N HIS A 145 5.61 7.76 -1.32
CA HIS A 145 6.92 8.42 -1.41
C HIS A 145 7.59 8.01 -2.73
N PRO A 146 7.78 8.93 -3.68
CA PRO A 146 8.28 8.59 -5.02
C PRO A 146 9.63 7.86 -5.03
N GLU A 147 10.51 8.17 -4.07
CA GLU A 147 11.86 7.60 -3.98
C GLU A 147 11.92 6.30 -3.15
N ALA A 148 10.82 5.90 -2.51
CA ALA A 148 10.76 4.70 -1.67
C ALA A 148 10.28 3.45 -2.44
N HIS A 149 10.70 3.34 -3.69
CA HIS A 149 10.46 2.20 -4.57
C HIS A 149 11.64 1.24 -4.47
N ILE A 150 11.45 0.07 -3.86
CA ILE A 150 12.54 -0.85 -3.53
C ILE A 150 12.10 -2.31 -3.69
N THR A 151 13.03 -3.17 -4.12
CA THR A 151 12.79 -4.61 -4.13
C THR A 151 12.80 -5.18 -2.70
N ILE A 152 12.09 -6.29 -2.50
CA ILE A 152 12.11 -7.02 -1.22
C ILE A 152 13.55 -7.44 -0.86
N GLY A 153 14.33 -7.90 -1.86
CA GLY A 153 15.73 -8.31 -1.64
C GLY A 153 16.63 -7.15 -1.22
N ASP A 154 16.45 -5.97 -1.82
CA ASP A 154 17.25 -4.79 -1.47
C ASP A 154 16.82 -4.20 -0.13
N MET A 155 15.52 -4.25 0.21
CA MET A 155 15.04 -3.91 1.55
C MET A 155 15.67 -4.82 2.61
N ALA A 156 15.71 -6.13 2.36
CA ALA A 156 16.35 -7.09 3.29
C ALA A 156 17.83 -6.75 3.52
N LYS A 157 18.57 -6.47 2.44
CA LYS A 157 19.99 -6.04 2.52
C LYS A 157 20.14 -4.73 3.30
N MET A 158 19.29 -3.74 3.00
CA MET A 158 19.29 -2.44 3.68
C MET A 158 19.05 -2.60 5.19
N VAL A 159 18.11 -3.48 5.58
CA VAL A 159 17.83 -3.77 7.00
C VAL A 159 19.03 -4.45 7.65
N ALA A 160 19.64 -5.45 7.01
CA ALA A 160 20.83 -6.13 7.53
C ALA A 160 21.99 -5.16 7.71
N GLU A 161 22.24 -4.28 6.74
CA GLU A 161 23.33 -3.29 6.78
C GLU A 161 23.05 -2.19 7.80
N LYS A 162 21.89 -1.52 7.71
CA LYS A 162 21.67 -0.26 8.43
C LYS A 162 21.01 -0.41 9.80
N LEU A 163 20.20 -1.44 10.00
CA LEU A 163 19.55 -1.67 11.30
C LEU A 163 20.31 -2.71 12.13
N ALA A 164 20.89 -3.72 11.50
CA ALA A 164 21.63 -4.77 12.21
C ALA A 164 23.15 -4.62 12.08
N ASN A 165 23.70 -3.54 11.52
CA ASN A 165 25.14 -3.29 11.39
C ASN A 165 25.92 -4.47 10.77
N ASN A 166 25.32 -5.20 9.82
CA ASN A 166 25.83 -6.43 9.23
C ASN A 166 26.05 -7.60 10.21
N GLU A 167 25.41 -7.56 11.39
CA GLU A 167 25.46 -8.68 12.35
C GLU A 167 24.57 -9.85 11.92
N ILE A 168 23.62 -9.64 10.97
CA ILE A 168 22.74 -10.66 10.40
C ILE A 168 22.96 -10.77 8.90
N LYS A 169 22.57 -11.89 8.31
CA LYS A 169 22.70 -12.17 6.88
C LYS A 169 21.32 -12.22 6.20
N VAL A 170 21.32 -12.00 4.89
CA VAL A 170 20.16 -12.31 4.03
C VAL A 170 20.44 -13.67 3.38
N VAL A 171 19.59 -14.64 3.68
CA VAL A 171 19.70 -16.02 3.19
C VAL A 171 18.55 -16.29 2.23
N PHE A 172 18.84 -16.89 1.08
CA PHE A 172 17.83 -17.30 0.11
C PHE A 172 17.60 -18.81 0.28
N ASP A 173 16.43 -19.17 0.78
CA ASP A 173 15.93 -20.54 0.90
C ASP A 173 14.70 -20.69 0.01
N ILE A 174 14.96 -20.87 -1.31
CA ILE A 174 13.91 -20.89 -2.34
C ILE A 174 13.51 -22.35 -2.60
N PRO A 175 12.31 -22.79 -2.17
CA PRO A 175 11.82 -24.11 -2.47
C PRO A 175 11.67 -24.32 -3.98
N GLU A 176 11.95 -25.53 -4.50
CA GLU A 176 11.77 -25.84 -5.92
C GLU A 176 10.35 -25.52 -6.43
N SER A 177 9.33 -25.68 -5.59
CA SER A 177 7.95 -25.34 -5.91
C SER A 177 7.69 -23.83 -6.05
N ALA A 178 8.50 -22.98 -5.44
CA ALA A 178 8.35 -21.52 -5.52
C ALA A 178 8.90 -20.92 -6.83
N MET A 179 9.68 -21.68 -7.60
CA MET A 179 10.15 -21.25 -8.92
C MET A 179 9.01 -21.14 -9.95
N THR A 180 7.85 -21.75 -9.69
CA THR A 180 6.69 -21.77 -10.58
C THR A 180 5.59 -20.76 -10.23
N PHE A 181 5.63 -20.14 -9.08
CA PHE A 181 4.71 -19.10 -8.65
C PHE A 181 5.33 -17.71 -8.79
N GLY A 182 5.60 -17.32 -10.04
CA GLY A 182 5.88 -15.94 -10.37
C GLY A 182 4.57 -15.16 -10.48
N TYR A 183 4.07 -14.61 -9.40
CA TYR A 183 3.26 -13.41 -9.47
C TYR A 183 2.86 -12.91 -8.08
N ALA A 184 3.57 -11.95 -7.56
CA ALA A 184 2.92 -10.85 -6.85
C ALA A 184 2.85 -9.71 -7.89
N PRO A 185 1.72 -9.03 -8.10
CA PRO A 185 1.71 -7.85 -8.95
C PRO A 185 2.71 -6.85 -8.36
N ASP A 186 3.63 -6.39 -9.20
CA ASP A 186 4.45 -5.23 -8.90
C ASP A 186 3.52 -4.02 -8.83
N VAL A 187 3.24 -3.56 -7.63
CA VAL A 187 2.42 -2.38 -7.38
C VAL A 187 3.31 -1.26 -6.88
#